data_1cfc289ff4326e71ab0cacc31c3b64f1
#
_entry.id   1cfc289ff4326e71ab0cacc31c3b64f1
#
_cell.length_a   1.000
_cell.length_b   1.000
_cell.length_c   1.000
_cell.angle_alpha   90.00
_cell.angle_beta   90.00
_cell.angle_gamma   90.00
#
_symmetry.space_group_name_H-M   'P 1'
#
loop_
_entity.id
_entity.type
_entity.pdbx_description
1 polymer ?
#
loop_
_entity_poly.entity_id
_entity_poly.type
_entity_poly.pdbx_seq_one_letter_code
_entity_poly.pdbx_strand_id
1 'polypeptide(L)'
;MIEASNLQKTYRRFQAVRGVSFEVRPGEVYGLLGPNGAGKTTTLRMLATLLRPTAGSARVAGFDVVRQSLEVRRNLGIVNGGMKVYDKLTGYEVLDFFGSFYDLWGAKLKERIAWAAELLHIEQAVLNKQVKDMSSGMQQKIVIARAILHQPQVLLLDEATAGLDVFARRALLDFVKQYASLGKTLVYSTHVMSEAEEVCDRVGFIDKGLLVYEGSLQEALALGSGNLERAFIRRLEEVAA
;
A
#
# COMPACT_ATOMS: atom_id res chain seq x y z
N MET A 1 5.25 12.03 -7.07
CA MET A 1 6.03 10.94 -6.44
C MET A 1 5.80 9.60 -7.15
N ILE A 2 4.56 9.28 -7.53
CA ILE A 2 4.24 8.15 -8.42
C ILE A 2 3.61 8.72 -9.69
N GLU A 3 4.00 8.20 -10.84
CA GLU A 3 3.43 8.51 -12.14
C GLU A 3 3.11 7.21 -12.84
N ALA A 4 1.86 6.99 -13.21
CA ALA A 4 1.41 5.85 -14.00
C ALA A 4 0.79 6.37 -15.31
N SER A 5 1.26 5.89 -16.45
CA SER A 5 0.82 6.32 -17.77
C SER A 5 0.39 5.12 -18.60
N ASN A 6 -0.90 5.02 -18.85
CA ASN A 6 -1.53 3.96 -19.66
C ASN A 6 -1.05 2.55 -19.30
N LEU A 7 -0.92 2.27 -17.99
CA LEU A 7 -0.47 0.97 -17.51
C LEU A 7 -1.42 -0.13 -17.96
N GLN A 8 -0.86 -1.19 -18.55
CA GLN A 8 -1.63 -2.34 -19.00
C GLN A 8 -0.98 -3.63 -18.50
N LYS A 9 -1.82 -4.60 -18.17
CA LYS A 9 -1.39 -5.96 -17.86
C LYS A 9 -2.34 -7.01 -18.40
N THR A 10 -1.81 -7.83 -19.28
CA THR A 10 -2.52 -8.97 -19.87
C THR A 10 -1.87 -10.27 -19.40
N TYR A 11 -2.67 -11.20 -18.91
CA TYR A 11 -2.30 -12.57 -18.58
C TYR A 11 -2.94 -13.51 -19.62
N ARG A 12 -2.14 -14.03 -20.53
CA ARG A 12 -2.64 -14.82 -21.67
C ARG A 12 -3.74 -14.07 -22.45
N ARG A 13 -5.02 -14.40 -22.22
CA ARG A 13 -6.18 -13.76 -22.86
C ARG A 13 -6.95 -12.80 -21.94
N PHE A 14 -6.60 -12.74 -20.65
CA PHE A 14 -7.28 -11.91 -19.67
C PHE A 14 -6.51 -10.61 -19.44
N GLN A 15 -7.15 -9.47 -19.73
CA GLN A 15 -6.58 -8.14 -19.52
C GLN A 15 -7.00 -7.64 -18.14
N ALA A 16 -6.10 -7.77 -17.16
CA ALA A 16 -6.35 -7.43 -15.78
C ALA A 16 -6.26 -5.91 -15.51
N VAL A 17 -5.43 -5.19 -16.28
CA VAL A 17 -5.33 -3.72 -16.25
C VAL A 17 -5.32 -3.23 -17.69
N ARG A 18 -6.17 -2.24 -17.99
CA ARG A 18 -6.59 -1.89 -19.35
C ARG A 18 -6.22 -0.45 -19.75
N GLY A 19 -5.18 0.14 -19.14
CA GLY A 19 -4.73 1.49 -19.44
C GLY A 19 -4.94 2.47 -18.28
N VAL A 20 -4.55 2.08 -17.08
CA VAL A 20 -4.67 2.90 -15.88
C VAL A 20 -3.62 4.00 -15.90
N SER A 21 -4.04 5.26 -15.74
CA SER A 21 -3.19 6.43 -15.62
C SER A 21 -3.59 7.23 -14.40
N PHE A 22 -2.63 7.56 -13.54
CA PHE A 22 -2.82 8.43 -12.36
C PHE A 22 -1.49 8.95 -11.85
N GLU A 23 -1.57 9.98 -11.01
CA GLU A 23 -0.42 10.57 -10.33
C GLU A 23 -0.64 10.63 -8.83
N VAL A 24 0.42 10.38 -8.04
CA VAL A 24 0.43 10.59 -6.59
C VAL A 24 1.51 11.60 -6.25
N ARG A 25 1.12 12.65 -5.55
CA ARG A 25 2.01 13.75 -5.17
C ARG A 25 2.88 13.37 -3.97
N PRO A 26 4.02 14.04 -3.76
CA PRO A 26 4.79 13.88 -2.52
C PRO A 26 3.95 14.18 -1.28
N GLY A 27 4.02 13.30 -0.27
CA GLY A 27 3.31 13.47 1.01
C GLY A 27 1.80 13.19 0.96
N GLU A 28 1.28 12.69 -0.16
CA GLU A 28 -0.14 12.40 -0.38
C GLU A 28 -0.48 10.95 -0.01
N VAL A 29 -1.66 10.75 0.57
CA VAL A 29 -2.31 9.44 0.70
C VAL A 29 -3.33 9.29 -0.42
N TYR A 30 -3.02 8.45 -1.40
CA TYR A 30 -3.88 8.18 -2.55
C TYR A 30 -4.63 6.87 -2.39
N GLY A 31 -5.94 6.92 -2.40
CA GLY A 31 -6.82 5.75 -2.35
C GLY A 31 -7.03 5.12 -3.72
N LEU A 32 -6.63 3.87 -3.94
CA LEU A 32 -6.99 3.11 -5.13
C LEU A 32 -8.15 2.17 -4.78
N LEU A 33 -9.37 2.56 -5.14
CA LEU A 33 -10.62 1.98 -4.63
C LEU A 33 -11.37 1.20 -5.70
N GLY A 34 -11.95 0.08 -5.33
CA GLY A 34 -12.75 -0.73 -6.25
C GLY A 34 -12.98 -2.15 -5.73
N PRO A 35 -13.85 -2.93 -6.40
CA PRO A 35 -14.19 -4.29 -5.97
C PRO A 35 -13.00 -5.26 -6.12
N ASN A 36 -13.17 -6.46 -5.57
CA ASN A 36 -12.22 -7.54 -5.78
C ASN A 36 -12.16 -7.91 -7.27
N GLY A 37 -10.94 -8.11 -7.78
CA GLY A 37 -10.72 -8.37 -9.21
C GLY A 37 -10.70 -7.13 -10.11
N ALA A 38 -10.91 -5.91 -9.60
CA ALA A 38 -10.89 -4.69 -10.40
C ALA A 38 -9.53 -4.32 -11.00
N GLY A 39 -8.43 -4.93 -10.56
CA GLY A 39 -7.07 -4.65 -11.04
C GLY A 39 -6.17 -3.93 -10.04
N LYS A 40 -6.63 -3.60 -8.82
CA LYS A 40 -5.88 -2.90 -7.77
C LYS A 40 -4.53 -3.56 -7.48
N THR A 41 -4.56 -4.79 -6.99
CA THR A 41 -3.35 -5.58 -6.67
C THR A 41 -2.40 -5.71 -7.86
N THR A 42 -2.93 -5.90 -9.08
CA THR A 42 -2.10 -5.99 -10.29
C THR A 42 -1.39 -4.66 -10.56
N THR A 43 -2.09 -3.54 -10.42
CA THR A 43 -1.52 -2.19 -10.56
C THR A 43 -0.42 -1.96 -9.52
N LEU A 44 -0.69 -2.23 -8.24
CA LEU A 44 0.32 -2.07 -7.18
C LEU A 44 1.53 -2.97 -7.37
N ARG A 45 1.35 -4.22 -7.84
CA ARG A 45 2.47 -5.11 -8.16
C ARG A 45 3.34 -4.60 -9.32
N MET A 46 2.75 -3.92 -10.30
CA MET A 46 3.53 -3.26 -11.35
C MET A 46 4.35 -2.09 -10.80
N LEU A 47 3.76 -1.24 -9.97
CA LEU A 47 4.47 -0.15 -9.29
C LEU A 47 5.59 -0.67 -8.39
N ALA A 48 5.35 -1.78 -7.69
CA ALA A 48 6.33 -2.44 -6.81
C ALA A 48 7.41 -3.22 -7.56
N THR A 49 7.45 -3.17 -8.88
CA THR A 49 8.41 -3.95 -9.72
C THR A 49 8.29 -5.47 -9.60
N LEU A 50 7.23 -5.96 -8.96
CA LEU A 50 6.94 -7.40 -8.81
C LEU A 50 6.33 -8.00 -10.08
N LEU A 51 5.83 -7.14 -10.96
CA LEU A 51 5.17 -7.52 -12.18
C LEU A 51 5.52 -6.53 -13.29
N ARG A 52 6.05 -7.03 -14.41
CA ARG A 52 6.32 -6.18 -15.57
C ARG A 52 5.02 -5.80 -16.29
N PRO A 53 4.75 -4.51 -16.56
CA PRO A 53 3.67 -4.08 -17.43
C PRO A 53 3.76 -4.73 -18.82
N THR A 54 2.61 -5.01 -19.43
CA THR A 54 2.54 -5.46 -20.84
C THR A 54 2.68 -4.27 -21.78
N ALA A 55 2.13 -3.12 -21.39
CA ALA A 55 2.26 -1.83 -22.08
C ALA A 55 2.11 -0.68 -21.07
N GLY A 56 2.41 0.54 -21.53
CA GLY A 56 2.46 1.72 -20.67
C GLY A 56 3.74 1.81 -19.85
N SER A 57 3.82 2.80 -18.97
CA SER A 57 4.99 3.05 -18.14
C SER A 57 4.58 3.53 -16.75
N ALA A 58 5.45 3.37 -15.76
CA ALA A 58 5.32 4.01 -14.46
C ALA A 58 6.66 4.42 -13.88
N ARG A 59 6.62 5.45 -13.03
CA ARG A 59 7.74 5.87 -12.19
C ARG A 59 7.31 5.90 -10.74
N VAL A 60 8.22 5.52 -9.87
CA VAL A 60 8.05 5.58 -8.41
C VAL A 60 9.29 6.24 -7.83
N ALA A 61 9.12 7.28 -7.03
CA ALA A 61 10.20 8.11 -6.50
C ALA A 61 11.14 8.65 -7.61
N GLY A 62 10.60 8.91 -8.82
CA GLY A 62 11.36 9.37 -9.98
C GLY A 62 12.00 8.27 -10.83
N PHE A 63 12.00 7.01 -10.37
CA PHE A 63 12.65 5.87 -11.04
C PHE A 63 11.65 5.04 -11.86
N ASP A 64 12.05 4.63 -13.07
CA ASP A 64 11.25 3.77 -13.95
C ASP A 64 11.13 2.36 -13.38
N VAL A 65 9.90 1.83 -13.26
CA VAL A 65 9.61 0.54 -12.61
C VAL A 65 10.18 -0.67 -13.37
N VAL A 66 10.55 -0.53 -14.64
CA VAL A 66 11.12 -1.60 -15.48
C VAL A 66 12.63 -1.48 -15.58
N ARG A 67 13.13 -0.28 -15.89
CA ARG A 67 14.55 -0.03 -16.20
C ARG A 67 15.38 0.20 -14.94
N GLN A 68 14.79 0.72 -13.87
CA GLN A 68 15.45 1.11 -12.62
C GLN A 68 14.79 0.42 -11.41
N SER A 69 14.44 -0.85 -11.56
CA SER A 69 13.66 -1.60 -10.57
C SER A 69 14.35 -1.72 -9.20
N LEU A 70 15.68 -1.71 -9.15
CA LEU A 70 16.44 -1.75 -7.90
C LEU A 70 16.29 -0.44 -7.13
N GLU A 71 16.37 0.70 -7.83
CA GLU A 71 16.19 2.02 -7.23
C GLU A 71 14.76 2.24 -6.75
N VAL A 72 13.77 1.73 -7.51
CA VAL A 72 12.37 1.72 -7.04
C VAL A 72 12.28 0.96 -5.72
N ARG A 73 12.82 -0.27 -5.62
CA ARG A 73 12.74 -1.08 -4.40
C ARG A 73 13.46 -0.48 -3.19
N ARG A 74 14.52 0.30 -3.41
CA ARG A 74 15.21 1.03 -2.34
C ARG A 74 14.37 2.16 -1.76
N ASN A 75 13.43 2.70 -2.53
CA ASN A 75 12.58 3.83 -2.15
C ASN A 75 11.12 3.42 -1.86
N LEU A 76 10.80 2.13 -1.93
CA LEU A 76 9.46 1.60 -1.83
C LEU A 76 9.33 0.55 -0.75
N GLY A 77 8.32 0.71 0.11
CA GLY A 77 7.78 -0.35 0.95
C GLY A 77 6.48 -0.89 0.37
N ILE A 78 6.22 -2.18 0.56
CA ILE A 78 4.94 -2.79 0.16
C ILE A 78 4.43 -3.74 1.23
N VAL A 79 3.13 -3.64 1.53
CA VAL A 79 2.37 -4.54 2.38
C VAL A 79 1.18 -5.04 1.57
N ASN A 80 1.06 -6.35 1.39
CA ASN A 80 -0.10 -6.98 0.76
C ASN A 80 -0.94 -7.68 1.83
N GLY A 81 -2.26 -7.65 1.68
CA GLY A 81 -3.16 -8.42 2.51
C GLY A 81 -2.80 -9.91 2.49
N GLY A 82 -2.74 -10.53 3.66
CA GLY A 82 -2.35 -11.95 3.80
C GLY A 82 -0.85 -12.24 3.64
N MET A 83 0.01 -11.21 3.59
CA MET A 83 1.45 -11.41 3.60
C MET A 83 1.87 -12.09 4.92
N LYS A 84 2.55 -13.23 4.81
CA LYS A 84 3.06 -13.98 5.94
C LYS A 84 4.53 -13.68 6.20
N VAL A 85 4.94 -13.79 7.43
CA VAL A 85 6.34 -13.82 7.88
C VAL A 85 6.69 -15.22 8.39
N TYR A 86 7.96 -15.48 8.60
CA TYR A 86 8.44 -16.81 8.99
C TYR A 86 7.99 -17.17 10.41
N ASP A 87 7.14 -18.16 10.54
CA ASP A 87 6.47 -18.57 11.78
C ASP A 87 7.42 -18.88 12.95
N LYS A 88 8.60 -19.42 12.65
CA LYS A 88 9.60 -19.86 13.64
C LYS A 88 10.55 -18.75 14.10
N LEU A 89 10.57 -17.62 13.40
CA LEU A 89 11.37 -16.47 13.77
C LEU A 89 10.64 -15.60 14.80
N THR A 90 11.40 -14.92 15.64
CA THR A 90 10.89 -13.82 16.48
C THR A 90 10.65 -12.57 15.61
N GLY A 91 9.86 -11.62 16.12
CA GLY A 91 9.67 -10.35 15.43
C GLY A 91 10.99 -9.64 15.15
N TYR A 92 11.92 -9.66 16.12
CA TYR A 92 13.26 -9.09 15.95
C TYR A 92 14.05 -9.79 14.83
N GLU A 93 14.10 -11.11 14.82
CA GLU A 93 14.82 -11.90 13.81
C GLU A 93 14.24 -11.68 12.40
N VAL A 94 12.92 -11.49 12.27
CA VAL A 94 12.30 -11.10 11.00
C VAL A 94 12.85 -9.76 10.54
N LEU A 95 12.87 -8.75 11.42
CA LEU A 95 13.35 -7.41 11.07
C LEU A 95 14.86 -7.40 10.80
N ASP A 96 15.65 -8.17 11.53
CA ASP A 96 17.09 -8.35 11.30
C ASP A 96 17.35 -8.96 9.92
N PHE A 97 16.68 -10.06 9.61
CA PHE A 97 16.80 -10.71 8.31
C PHE A 97 16.47 -9.78 7.13
N PHE A 98 15.33 -9.07 7.20
CA PHE A 98 14.95 -8.15 6.12
C PHE A 98 15.79 -6.87 6.11
N GLY A 99 16.30 -6.42 7.24
CA GLY A 99 17.23 -5.29 7.33
C GLY A 99 18.50 -5.50 6.53
N SER A 100 18.99 -6.75 6.48
CA SER A 100 20.19 -7.11 5.72
C SER A 100 20.10 -6.80 4.23
N PHE A 101 18.90 -6.85 3.62
CA PHE A 101 18.71 -6.50 2.21
C PHE A 101 18.84 -5.00 1.90
N TYR A 102 18.87 -4.17 2.94
CA TYR A 102 19.00 -2.71 2.86
C TYR A 102 20.29 -2.20 3.51
N ASP A 103 21.28 -3.07 3.68
CA ASP A 103 22.56 -2.75 4.31
C ASP A 103 22.41 -2.16 5.73
N LEU A 104 21.41 -2.66 6.49
CA LEU A 104 21.16 -2.29 7.86
C LEU A 104 21.78 -3.33 8.79
N TRP A 105 22.82 -2.94 9.55
CA TRP A 105 23.56 -3.82 10.43
C TRP A 105 23.87 -3.14 11.78
N GLY A 106 24.06 -3.94 12.82
CA GLY A 106 24.55 -3.47 14.12
C GLY A 106 23.73 -2.34 14.74
N ALA A 107 24.35 -1.25 15.07
CA ALA A 107 23.70 -0.09 15.72
C ALA A 107 22.63 0.56 14.83
N LYS A 108 22.90 0.68 13.53
CA LYS A 108 21.95 1.24 12.56
C LYS A 108 20.68 0.43 12.46
N LEU A 109 20.79 -0.91 12.43
CA LEU A 109 19.61 -1.78 12.41
C LEU A 109 18.80 -1.63 13.71
N LYS A 110 19.46 -1.62 14.87
CA LYS A 110 18.78 -1.43 16.17
C LYS A 110 18.01 -0.11 16.22
N GLU A 111 18.60 0.98 15.74
CA GLU A 111 17.95 2.29 15.61
C GLU A 111 16.70 2.20 14.72
N ARG A 112 16.80 1.53 13.56
CA ARG A 112 15.68 1.37 12.63
C ARG A 112 14.56 0.52 13.20
N ILE A 113 14.89 -0.56 13.90
CA ILE A 113 13.90 -1.39 14.59
C ILE A 113 13.21 -0.60 15.70
N ALA A 114 13.96 0.15 16.52
CA ALA A 114 13.39 0.98 17.57
C ALA A 114 12.46 2.05 17.00
N TRP A 115 12.85 2.75 15.93
CA TRP A 115 12.01 3.72 15.23
C TRP A 115 10.72 3.09 14.67
N ALA A 116 10.81 1.95 14.01
CA ALA A 116 9.63 1.27 13.47
C ALA A 116 8.71 0.73 14.59
N ALA A 117 9.30 0.25 15.69
CA ALA A 117 8.55 -0.23 16.84
C ALA A 117 7.81 0.91 17.56
N GLU A 118 8.44 2.07 17.72
CA GLU A 118 7.80 3.27 18.28
C GLU A 118 6.62 3.72 17.42
N LEU A 119 6.82 3.86 16.11
CA LEU A 119 5.80 4.30 15.16
C LEU A 119 4.58 3.37 15.09
N LEU A 120 4.79 2.07 15.28
CA LEU A 120 3.75 1.04 15.22
C LEU A 120 3.26 0.60 16.61
N HIS A 121 3.76 1.22 17.68
CA HIS A 121 3.47 0.81 19.05
C HIS A 121 3.68 -0.70 19.26
N ILE A 122 4.88 -1.19 18.89
CA ILE A 122 5.30 -2.58 19.09
C ILE A 122 6.09 -2.66 20.38
N GLU A 123 5.55 -3.37 21.36
CA GLU A 123 6.24 -3.61 22.64
C GLU A 123 7.45 -4.56 22.44
N GLN A 124 8.49 -4.39 23.26
CA GLN A 124 9.67 -5.27 23.23
C GLN A 124 9.31 -6.76 23.40
N ALA A 125 8.29 -7.06 24.21
CA ALA A 125 7.77 -8.41 24.38
C ALA A 125 7.27 -9.03 23.06
N VAL A 126 6.69 -8.22 22.18
CA VAL A 126 6.22 -8.66 20.85
C VAL A 126 7.41 -8.90 19.93
N LEU A 127 8.43 -8.04 19.94
CA LEU A 127 9.65 -8.24 19.15
C LEU A 127 10.37 -9.55 19.53
N ASN A 128 10.33 -9.95 20.79
CA ASN A 128 10.97 -11.18 21.30
C ASN A 128 10.09 -12.44 21.14
N LYS A 129 8.83 -12.29 20.73
CA LYS A 129 7.89 -13.38 20.56
C LYS A 129 8.03 -14.02 19.19
N GLN A 130 7.89 -15.36 19.08
CA GLN A 130 7.83 -16.03 17.78
C GLN A 130 6.56 -15.65 17.04
N VAL A 131 6.66 -15.49 15.71
CA VAL A 131 5.54 -15.05 14.86
C VAL A 131 4.34 -15.99 15.00
N LYS A 132 4.54 -17.31 15.08
CA LYS A 132 3.44 -18.29 15.27
C LYS A 132 2.60 -18.06 16.54
N ASP A 133 3.19 -17.43 17.56
CA ASP A 133 2.55 -17.17 18.85
C ASP A 133 1.93 -15.74 18.94
N MET A 134 2.02 -14.95 17.86
CA MET A 134 1.47 -13.59 17.77
C MET A 134 0.00 -13.62 17.32
N SER A 135 -0.79 -12.65 17.80
CA SER A 135 -2.10 -12.37 17.21
C SER A 135 -1.95 -11.83 15.77
N SER A 136 -3.03 -11.87 14.98
CA SER A 136 -3.05 -11.31 13.61
C SER A 136 -2.62 -9.85 13.58
N GLY A 137 -3.06 -9.03 14.54
CA GLY A 137 -2.66 -7.63 14.66
C GLY A 137 -1.17 -7.45 14.98
N MET A 138 -0.60 -8.30 15.86
CA MET A 138 0.85 -8.29 16.12
C MET A 138 1.65 -8.68 14.89
N GLN A 139 1.22 -9.74 14.18
CA GLN A 139 1.88 -10.16 12.92
C GLN A 139 1.82 -9.05 11.87
N GLN A 140 0.68 -8.38 11.73
CA GLN A 140 0.52 -7.27 10.80
C GLN A 140 1.46 -6.11 11.12
N LYS A 141 1.64 -5.77 12.40
CA LYS A 141 2.62 -4.75 12.82
C LYS A 141 4.05 -5.14 12.42
N ILE A 142 4.45 -6.41 12.57
CA ILE A 142 5.78 -6.89 12.12
C ILE A 142 5.91 -6.81 10.59
N VAL A 143 4.86 -7.16 9.84
CA VAL A 143 4.83 -7.04 8.38
C VAL A 143 5.00 -5.57 7.93
N ILE A 144 4.34 -4.63 8.60
CA ILE A 144 4.47 -3.20 8.30
C ILE A 144 5.86 -2.71 8.71
N ALA A 145 6.35 -3.04 9.92
CA ALA A 145 7.68 -2.68 10.38
C ALA A 145 8.76 -3.10 9.38
N ARG A 146 8.69 -4.33 8.87
CA ARG A 146 9.56 -4.82 7.81
C ARG A 146 9.51 -3.95 6.55
N ALA A 147 8.31 -3.54 6.12
CA ALA A 147 8.13 -2.76 4.90
C ALA A 147 8.67 -1.32 5.02
N ILE A 148 8.74 -0.77 6.24
CA ILE A 148 9.20 0.60 6.48
C ILE A 148 10.62 0.69 7.07
N LEU A 149 11.27 -0.43 7.39
CA LEU A 149 12.54 -0.49 8.11
C LEU A 149 13.66 0.33 7.44
N HIS A 150 13.69 0.36 6.11
CA HIS A 150 14.62 1.15 5.31
C HIS A 150 14.15 2.60 5.06
N GLN A 151 13.06 3.03 5.72
CA GLN A 151 12.45 4.38 5.62
C GLN A 151 12.11 4.80 4.18
N PRO A 152 11.36 4.00 3.42
CA PRO A 152 11.04 4.29 2.03
C PRO A 152 10.32 5.64 1.89
N GLN A 153 10.43 6.26 0.72
CA GLN A 153 9.69 7.49 0.37
C GLN A 153 8.23 7.18 0.02
N VAL A 154 7.98 5.96 -0.49
CA VAL A 154 6.67 5.50 -0.95
C VAL A 154 6.30 4.21 -0.22
N LEU A 155 5.07 4.12 0.28
CA LEU A 155 4.51 2.91 0.87
C LEU A 155 3.24 2.50 0.12
N LEU A 156 3.21 1.27 -0.38
CA LEU A 156 2.02 0.67 -0.98
C LEU A 156 1.36 -0.28 0.03
N LEU A 157 0.09 -0.04 0.30
CA LEU A 157 -0.74 -0.86 1.18
C LEU A 157 -1.87 -1.49 0.35
N ASP A 158 -1.78 -2.79 0.09
CA ASP A 158 -2.77 -3.53 -0.72
C ASP A 158 -3.65 -4.39 0.19
N GLU A 159 -4.88 -3.93 0.43
CA GLU A 159 -5.86 -4.57 1.33
C GLU A 159 -5.27 -4.93 2.71
N ALA A 160 -4.47 -4.03 3.27
CA ALA A 160 -3.67 -4.28 4.46
C ALA A 160 -4.50 -4.49 5.74
N THR A 161 -5.78 -4.14 5.74
CA THR A 161 -6.74 -4.35 6.84
C THR A 161 -7.48 -5.69 6.75
N ALA A 162 -7.30 -6.45 5.66
CA ALA A 162 -8.01 -7.70 5.46
C ALA A 162 -7.73 -8.70 6.59
N GLY A 163 -8.78 -9.21 7.22
CA GLY A 163 -8.68 -10.18 8.32
C GLY A 163 -8.25 -9.62 9.67
N LEU A 164 -8.13 -8.30 9.80
CA LEU A 164 -7.89 -7.65 11.09
C LEU A 164 -9.18 -7.41 11.86
N ASP A 165 -9.10 -7.53 13.18
CA ASP A 165 -10.15 -7.07 14.07
C ASP A 165 -10.25 -5.54 14.08
N VAL A 166 -11.28 -5.00 14.76
CA VAL A 166 -11.57 -3.56 14.80
C VAL A 166 -10.40 -2.75 15.38
N PHE A 167 -9.73 -3.25 16.43
CA PHE A 167 -8.63 -2.54 17.09
C PHE A 167 -7.37 -2.53 16.22
N ALA A 168 -7.01 -3.66 15.62
CA ALA A 168 -5.87 -3.77 14.72
C ALA A 168 -6.07 -2.93 13.45
N ARG A 169 -7.30 -2.91 12.91
CA ARG A 169 -7.69 -2.03 11.78
C ARG A 169 -7.51 -0.57 12.16
N ARG A 170 -8.04 -0.14 13.30
CA ARG A 170 -7.92 1.23 13.79
C ARG A 170 -6.44 1.63 13.91
N ALA A 171 -5.62 0.79 14.54
CA ALA A 171 -4.19 1.04 14.69
C ALA A 171 -3.47 1.19 13.33
N LEU A 172 -3.88 0.43 12.30
CA LEU A 172 -3.33 0.58 10.95
C LEU A 172 -3.72 1.93 10.32
N LEU A 173 -4.98 2.36 10.44
CA LEU A 173 -5.42 3.65 9.89
C LEU A 173 -4.72 4.82 10.59
N ASP A 174 -4.53 4.75 11.91
CA ASP A 174 -3.77 5.74 12.66
C ASP A 174 -2.29 5.77 12.22
N PHE A 175 -1.68 4.60 11.99
CA PHE A 175 -0.34 4.49 11.40
C PHE A 175 -0.26 5.16 10.04
N VAL A 176 -1.23 4.95 9.14
CA VAL A 176 -1.26 5.57 7.80
C VAL A 176 -1.19 7.09 7.91
N LYS A 177 -2.03 7.70 8.78
CA LYS A 177 -2.02 9.14 9.04
C LYS A 177 -0.68 9.63 9.59
N GLN A 178 -0.16 8.92 10.59
CA GLN A 178 1.12 9.26 11.22
C GLN A 178 2.28 9.13 10.23
N TYR A 179 2.30 8.09 9.38
CA TYR A 179 3.36 7.90 8.39
C TYR A 179 3.31 8.97 7.30
N ALA A 180 2.11 9.36 6.86
CA ALA A 180 1.91 10.47 5.93
C ALA A 180 2.38 11.81 6.51
N SER A 181 2.13 12.09 7.81
CA SER A 181 2.58 13.31 8.47
C SER A 181 4.11 13.47 8.53
N LEU A 182 4.86 12.38 8.32
CA LEU A 182 6.33 12.40 8.14
C LEU A 182 6.75 12.80 6.72
N GLY A 183 5.83 13.27 5.87
CA GLY A 183 6.07 13.63 4.47
C GLY A 183 6.21 12.44 3.54
N LYS A 184 5.77 11.24 3.97
CA LYS A 184 5.81 10.02 3.15
C LYS A 184 4.60 9.93 2.25
N THR A 185 4.78 9.35 1.07
CA THR A 185 3.72 9.15 0.08
C THR A 185 3.14 7.75 0.20
N LEU A 186 1.82 7.62 0.23
CA LEU A 186 1.17 6.32 0.36
C LEU A 186 0.17 6.06 -0.78
N VAL A 187 0.09 4.80 -1.22
CA VAL A 187 -1.06 4.30 -1.97
C VAL A 187 -1.79 3.28 -1.11
N TYR A 188 -3.03 3.60 -0.79
CA TYR A 188 -3.90 2.78 0.03
C TYR A 188 -4.96 2.10 -0.85
N SER A 189 -4.79 0.80 -1.08
CA SER A 189 -5.73 0.02 -1.89
C SER A 189 -6.72 -0.70 -0.98
N THR A 190 -8.00 -0.45 -1.18
CA THR A 190 -9.07 -1.08 -0.41
C THR A 190 -10.36 -1.17 -1.23
N HIS A 191 -11.26 -2.06 -0.82
CA HIS A 191 -12.66 -2.07 -1.26
C HIS A 191 -13.60 -1.54 -0.16
N VAL A 192 -13.06 -1.15 1.01
CA VAL A 192 -13.82 -0.60 2.14
C VAL A 192 -13.77 0.93 2.08
N MET A 193 -14.85 1.54 1.60
CA MET A 193 -14.91 2.97 1.33
C MET A 193 -14.71 3.84 2.57
N SER A 194 -15.23 3.41 3.72
CA SER A 194 -15.07 4.12 4.99
C SER A 194 -13.62 4.23 5.47
N GLU A 195 -12.76 3.26 5.13
CA GLU A 195 -11.32 3.36 5.43
C GLU A 195 -10.67 4.46 4.59
N ALA A 196 -11.02 4.53 3.29
CA ALA A 196 -10.50 5.56 2.39
C ALA A 196 -10.99 6.96 2.78
N GLU A 197 -12.26 7.09 3.20
CA GLU A 197 -12.81 8.35 3.72
C GLU A 197 -12.02 8.88 4.92
N GLU A 198 -11.44 7.97 5.70
CA GLU A 198 -10.71 8.34 6.91
C GLU A 198 -9.26 8.78 6.66
N VAL A 199 -8.58 8.19 5.67
CA VAL A 199 -7.12 8.36 5.53
C VAL A 199 -6.65 8.96 4.22
N CYS A 200 -7.49 8.99 3.16
CA CYS A 200 -7.05 9.43 1.83
C CYS A 200 -7.27 10.93 1.59
N ASP A 201 -6.34 11.56 0.87
CA ASP A 201 -6.46 12.94 0.37
C ASP A 201 -7.14 12.97 -1.00
N ARG A 202 -6.76 12.02 -1.87
CA ARG A 202 -7.33 11.82 -3.20
C ARG A 202 -7.65 10.36 -3.42
N VAL A 203 -8.59 10.10 -4.33
CA VAL A 203 -9.05 8.76 -4.65
C VAL A 203 -9.14 8.53 -6.16
N GLY A 204 -8.79 7.31 -6.57
CA GLY A 204 -9.05 6.78 -7.89
C GLY A 204 -9.97 5.56 -7.79
N PHE A 205 -11.08 5.57 -8.55
CA PHE A 205 -11.97 4.41 -8.65
C PHE A 205 -11.53 3.54 -9.81
N ILE A 206 -11.27 2.27 -9.53
CA ILE A 206 -10.91 1.28 -10.54
C ILE A 206 -11.98 0.20 -10.63
N ASP A 207 -12.43 -0.07 -11.86
CA ASP A 207 -13.32 -1.19 -12.17
C ASP A 207 -12.89 -1.87 -13.47
N LYS A 208 -12.94 -3.20 -13.50
CA LYS A 208 -12.60 -4.05 -14.66
C LYS A 208 -11.29 -3.63 -15.36
N GLY A 209 -10.30 -3.20 -14.59
CA GLY A 209 -8.99 -2.80 -15.09
C GLY A 209 -8.89 -1.38 -15.66
N LEU A 210 -9.93 -0.56 -15.51
CA LEU A 210 -9.98 0.84 -15.94
C LEU A 210 -10.10 1.77 -14.74
N LEU A 211 -9.42 2.91 -14.77
CA LEU A 211 -9.66 3.99 -13.83
C LEU A 211 -10.88 4.79 -14.33
N VAL A 212 -11.99 4.72 -13.60
CA VAL A 212 -13.27 5.33 -13.98
C VAL A 212 -13.50 6.69 -13.34
N TYR A 213 -12.70 7.04 -12.34
CA TYR A 213 -12.70 8.33 -11.67
C TYR A 213 -11.35 8.60 -11.02
N GLU A 214 -10.95 9.87 -10.97
CA GLU A 214 -9.85 10.38 -10.15
C GLU A 214 -10.17 11.80 -9.69
N GLY A 215 -9.97 12.08 -8.40
CA GLY A 215 -10.21 13.40 -7.82
C GLY A 215 -9.84 13.48 -6.35
N SER A 216 -10.00 14.65 -5.73
CA SER A 216 -9.89 14.79 -4.28
C SER A 216 -10.98 13.99 -3.56
N LEU A 217 -10.70 13.59 -2.31
CA LEU A 217 -11.71 12.93 -1.48
C LEU A 217 -12.98 13.80 -1.35
N GLN A 218 -12.82 15.10 -1.22
CA GLN A 218 -13.94 16.04 -1.09
C GLN A 218 -14.81 16.08 -2.35
N GLU A 219 -14.20 16.11 -3.55
CA GLU A 219 -14.93 16.05 -4.82
C GLU A 219 -15.67 14.71 -4.97
N ALA A 220 -15.02 13.60 -4.61
CA ALA A 220 -15.66 12.29 -4.62
C ALA A 220 -16.85 12.20 -3.66
N LEU A 221 -16.71 12.70 -2.43
CA LEU A 221 -17.80 12.76 -1.46
C LEU A 221 -18.97 13.65 -1.96
N ALA A 222 -18.67 14.77 -2.59
CA ALA A 222 -19.70 15.64 -3.16
C ALA A 222 -20.51 14.92 -4.26
N LEU A 223 -19.88 14.13 -5.13
CA LEU A 223 -20.53 13.28 -6.12
C LEU A 223 -21.50 12.27 -5.51
N GLY A 224 -21.17 11.72 -4.35
CA GLY A 224 -21.97 10.72 -3.64
C GLY A 224 -22.88 11.30 -2.54
N SER A 225 -23.09 12.61 -2.51
CA SER A 225 -23.87 13.27 -1.46
C SER A 225 -23.37 12.96 -0.06
N GLY A 226 -22.05 13.04 0.14
CA GLY A 226 -21.36 12.77 1.42
C GLY A 226 -21.02 11.29 1.67
N ASN A 227 -21.11 10.42 0.66
CA ASN A 227 -20.82 9.00 0.81
C ASN A 227 -20.00 8.47 -0.39
N LEU A 228 -18.82 7.92 -0.12
CA LEU A 228 -17.89 7.47 -1.16
C LEU A 228 -18.38 6.24 -1.93
N GLU A 229 -19.13 5.36 -1.27
CA GLU A 229 -19.72 4.18 -1.93
C GLU A 229 -20.77 4.58 -2.96
N ARG A 230 -21.63 5.58 -2.63
CA ARG A 230 -22.59 6.15 -3.60
C ARG A 230 -21.87 6.83 -4.76
N ALA A 231 -20.79 7.56 -4.49
CA ALA A 231 -19.99 8.17 -5.55
C ALA A 231 -19.44 7.12 -6.51
N PHE A 232 -18.93 6.01 -5.98
CA PHE A 232 -18.42 4.91 -6.76
C PHE A 232 -19.50 4.28 -7.65
N ILE A 233 -20.67 3.93 -7.08
CA ILE A 233 -21.80 3.35 -7.81
C ILE A 233 -22.25 4.28 -8.95
N ARG A 234 -22.44 5.56 -8.64
CA ARG A 234 -22.84 6.57 -9.63
C ARG A 234 -21.86 6.65 -10.81
N ARG A 235 -20.55 6.62 -10.54
CA ARG A 235 -19.55 6.63 -11.61
C ARG A 235 -19.57 5.36 -12.47
N LEU A 236 -19.84 4.21 -11.89
CA LEU A 236 -20.01 2.98 -12.67
C LEU A 236 -21.22 3.03 -13.59
N GLU A 237 -22.35 3.59 -13.13
CA GLU A 237 -23.57 3.76 -13.94
C GLU A 237 -23.33 4.73 -15.12
N GLU A 238 -22.64 5.86 -14.89
CA GLU A 238 -22.29 6.84 -15.92
C GLU A 238 -21.34 6.27 -17.01
N VAL A 239 -20.44 5.36 -16.65
CA VAL A 239 -19.51 4.71 -17.61
C VAL A 239 -20.18 3.56 -18.36
N ALA A 240 -21.25 2.96 -17.81
CA ALA A 240 -21.99 1.85 -18.42
C ALA A 240 -23.09 2.33 -19.40
N ALA A 241 -23.49 3.61 -19.32
CA ALA A 241 -24.48 4.24 -20.19
C ALA A 241 -23.85 4.77 -21.48
#